data_14795eb71e653a76800006a43ab786fc
#
_entry.id   14795eb71e653a76800006a43ab786fc
#
_cell.length_a   1.000
_cell.length_b   1.000
_cell.length_c   1.000
_cell.angle_alpha   90.00
_cell.angle_beta   90.00
_cell.angle_gamma   90.00
#
_symmetry.space_group_name_H-M   'P 1'
#
loop_
_entity.id
_entity.type
_entity.pdbx_description
1 polymer ?
#
loop_
_entity_poly.entity_id
_entity_poly.type
_entity_poly.pdbx_seq_one_letter_code
_entity_poly.pdbx_strand_id
1 'polypeptide(L)'
;MADSPLADVAESITVGVPPAEAYQAVSDVRRMARWSPECFAVLVWSRRDGLPARFVGLNRRGPLVWFTTCQVVTARPGEEFAFDVTTFGMPVSRWSYRLAAAGGGTEVTESWRDQRGRGAHVLGRVFTGKVANNRAEANREGMRTTLARLKRELEAG
;
A
#
# COMPACT_ATOMS: atom_id res chain seq x y z
N MET A 1 2.41 -8.46 -24.15
CA MET A 1 1.81 -8.12 -22.84
C MET A 1 2.64 -8.78 -21.77
N ALA A 2 3.33 -7.96 -21.01
CA ALA A 2 4.00 -8.50 -19.83
C ALA A 2 2.88 -8.90 -18.84
N ASP A 3 2.74 -10.18 -18.56
CA ASP A 3 1.91 -10.66 -17.48
C ASP A 3 2.36 -9.95 -16.21
N SER A 4 1.54 -9.01 -15.75
CA SER A 4 1.72 -8.45 -14.41
C SER A 4 1.57 -9.64 -13.46
N PRO A 5 2.62 -10.05 -12.76
CA PRO A 5 2.47 -11.19 -11.88
C PRO A 5 1.32 -10.94 -10.92
N LEU A 6 0.48 -11.96 -10.73
CA LEU A 6 -0.69 -11.86 -9.85
C LEU A 6 -0.29 -11.41 -8.46
N ALA A 7 -1.07 -10.49 -7.89
CA ALA A 7 -0.87 -10.07 -6.51
C ALA A 7 -1.15 -11.25 -5.55
N ASP A 8 -0.39 -11.35 -4.48
CA ASP A 8 -0.61 -12.40 -3.48
C ASP A 8 -1.91 -12.16 -2.70
N VAL A 9 -2.25 -10.88 -2.47
CA VAL A 9 -3.49 -10.45 -1.82
C VAL A 9 -4.04 -9.22 -2.53
N ALA A 10 -5.35 -9.17 -2.76
CA ALA A 10 -6.01 -8.01 -3.32
C ALA A 10 -7.40 -7.86 -2.73
N GLU A 11 -7.80 -6.61 -2.47
CA GLU A 11 -9.13 -6.25 -2.01
C GLU A 11 -9.60 -5.01 -2.77
N SER A 12 -10.90 -4.90 -2.99
CA SER A 12 -11.49 -3.79 -3.74
C SER A 12 -12.66 -3.16 -2.99
N ILE A 13 -12.89 -1.87 -3.27
CA ILE A 13 -14.05 -1.15 -2.78
C ILE A 13 -14.47 -0.12 -3.83
N THR A 14 -15.77 0.20 -3.91
CA THR A 14 -16.26 1.26 -4.78
C THR A 14 -16.47 2.52 -3.96
N VAL A 15 -15.89 3.63 -4.41
CA VAL A 15 -16.02 4.94 -3.78
C VAL A 15 -16.81 5.88 -4.69
N GLY A 16 -17.58 6.80 -4.10
CA GLY A 16 -18.47 7.71 -4.82
C GLY A 16 -17.80 8.97 -5.35
N VAL A 17 -16.53 8.89 -5.76
CA VAL A 17 -15.78 10.02 -6.33
C VAL A 17 -15.13 9.60 -7.65
N PRO A 18 -14.80 10.56 -8.54
CA PRO A 18 -14.13 10.21 -9.81
C PRO A 18 -12.74 9.62 -9.62
N PRO A 19 -12.22 8.85 -10.60
CA PRO A 19 -10.88 8.27 -10.51
C PRO A 19 -9.75 9.27 -10.25
N ALA A 20 -9.83 10.47 -10.81
CA ALA A 20 -8.83 11.51 -10.57
C ALA A 20 -8.76 11.91 -9.09
N GLU A 21 -9.90 12.04 -8.42
CA GLU A 21 -9.97 12.40 -7.01
C GLU A 21 -9.51 11.26 -6.12
N ALA A 22 -9.90 10.02 -6.43
CA ALA A 22 -9.43 8.85 -5.72
C ALA A 22 -7.91 8.69 -5.86
N TYR A 23 -7.37 8.96 -7.06
CA TYR A 23 -5.93 8.93 -7.30
C TYR A 23 -5.18 9.99 -6.47
N GLN A 24 -5.70 11.20 -6.40
CA GLN A 24 -5.09 12.25 -5.57
C GLN A 24 -4.97 11.81 -4.11
N ALA A 25 -5.96 11.10 -3.61
CA ALA A 25 -5.93 10.58 -2.25
C ALA A 25 -4.86 9.52 -2.06
N VAL A 26 -4.86 8.47 -2.90
CA VAL A 26 -3.92 7.33 -2.72
C VAL A 26 -2.47 7.71 -3.07
N SER A 27 -2.25 8.69 -3.93
CA SER A 27 -0.91 9.15 -4.29
C SER A 27 -0.32 10.15 -3.28
N ASP A 28 -1.15 10.73 -2.42
CA ASP A 28 -0.68 11.53 -1.30
C ASP A 28 -0.35 10.59 -0.14
N VAL A 29 0.87 10.07 -0.15
CA VAL A 29 1.30 9.02 0.79
C VAL A 29 1.25 9.45 2.26
N ARG A 30 1.27 10.76 2.55
CA ARG A 30 1.12 11.26 3.93
C ARG A 30 -0.26 10.95 4.49
N ARG A 31 -1.28 10.90 3.64
CA ARG A 31 -2.65 10.57 4.05
C ARG A 31 -2.80 9.09 4.40
N MET A 32 -1.86 8.24 4.00
CA MET A 32 -1.86 6.82 4.32
C MET A 32 -1.97 6.56 5.84
N ALA A 33 -1.37 7.43 6.64
CA ALA A 33 -1.44 7.32 8.11
C ALA A 33 -2.88 7.45 8.66
N ARG A 34 -3.79 8.04 7.90
CA ARG A 34 -5.20 8.17 8.30
C ARG A 34 -6.00 6.89 8.06
N TRP A 35 -5.57 6.07 7.10
CA TRP A 35 -6.32 4.88 6.66
C TRP A 35 -5.69 3.58 7.10
N SER A 36 -4.37 3.51 7.09
CA SER A 36 -3.65 2.28 7.45
C SER A 36 -3.76 1.99 8.94
N PRO A 37 -4.06 0.74 9.32
CA PRO A 37 -4.02 0.35 10.73
C PRO A 37 -2.62 0.18 11.30
N GLU A 38 -1.59 0.06 10.44
CA GLU A 38 -0.20 -0.10 10.86
C GLU A 38 0.62 1.19 10.71
N CYS A 39 0.54 1.84 9.56
CA CYS A 39 1.32 3.05 9.27
C CYS A 39 0.73 4.25 10.01
N PHE A 40 1.49 4.87 10.90
CA PHE A 40 1.02 6.02 11.67
C PHE A 40 1.66 7.34 11.25
N ALA A 41 2.73 7.31 10.45
CA ALA A 41 3.36 8.53 9.94
C ALA A 41 4.15 8.22 8.67
N VAL A 42 4.24 9.22 7.79
CA VAL A 42 4.99 9.12 6.53
C VAL A 42 5.86 10.37 6.37
N LEU A 43 7.13 10.15 6.06
CA LEU A 43 8.10 11.22 5.79
C LEU A 43 8.54 11.13 4.33
N VAL A 44 8.18 12.13 3.53
CA VAL A 44 8.58 12.21 2.13
C VAL A 44 9.92 12.93 2.03
N TRP A 45 10.93 12.28 1.47
CA TRP A 45 12.26 12.86 1.34
C TRP A 45 12.67 13.19 -0.09
N SER A 46 11.95 12.67 -1.09
CA SER A 46 12.22 12.95 -2.49
C SER A 46 10.92 13.02 -3.28
N ARG A 47 10.86 13.95 -4.23
CA ARG A 47 9.71 14.14 -5.10
C ARG A 47 10.15 14.12 -6.56
N ARG A 48 9.25 13.68 -7.45
CA ARG A 48 9.43 13.75 -8.90
C ARG A 48 8.11 14.24 -9.51
N ASP A 49 8.17 15.29 -10.32
CA ASP A 49 7.01 15.89 -10.98
C ASP A 49 5.88 16.26 -9.97
N GLY A 50 6.27 16.74 -8.78
CA GLY A 50 5.33 17.11 -7.72
C GLY A 50 4.78 15.96 -6.91
N LEU A 51 5.07 14.70 -7.28
CA LEU A 51 4.62 13.50 -6.56
C LEU A 51 5.71 12.95 -5.66
N PRO A 52 5.34 12.28 -4.55
CA PRO A 52 6.32 11.57 -3.74
C PRO A 52 7.05 10.52 -4.56
N ALA A 53 8.38 10.53 -4.54
CA ALA A 53 9.20 9.52 -5.21
C ALA A 53 9.79 8.52 -4.22
N ARG A 54 10.28 9.03 -3.08
CA ARG A 54 10.81 8.19 -1.99
C ARG A 54 10.28 8.71 -0.66
N PHE A 55 9.91 7.78 0.20
CA PHE A 55 9.38 8.11 1.51
C PHE A 55 9.68 7.01 2.52
N VAL A 56 9.56 7.36 3.80
CA VAL A 56 9.71 6.43 4.91
C VAL A 56 8.36 6.29 5.60
N GLY A 57 7.92 5.06 5.78
CA GLY A 57 6.74 4.76 6.58
C GLY A 57 7.12 4.35 7.99
N LEU A 58 6.50 4.96 8.98
CA LEU A 58 6.62 4.56 10.38
C LEU A 58 5.40 3.71 10.74
N ASN A 59 5.66 2.50 11.22
CA ASN A 59 4.62 1.50 11.45
C ASN A 59 4.60 1.05 12.90
N ARG A 60 3.42 0.66 13.37
CA ARG A 60 3.24 0.13 14.70
C ARG A 60 2.22 -1.00 14.72
N ARG A 61 2.52 -2.03 15.48
CA ARG A 61 1.61 -3.15 15.74
C ARG A 61 1.77 -3.57 17.20
N GLY A 62 0.78 -3.21 18.05
CA GLY A 62 0.93 -3.37 19.48
C GLY A 62 2.12 -2.56 20.01
N PRO A 63 3.02 -3.16 20.80
CA PRO A 63 4.22 -2.47 21.29
C PRO A 63 5.36 -2.40 20.29
N LEU A 64 5.23 -3.09 19.14
CA LEU A 64 6.28 -3.16 18.12
C LEU A 64 6.19 -1.98 17.16
N VAL A 65 7.31 -1.26 16.99
CA VAL A 65 7.43 -0.12 16.08
C VAL A 65 8.59 -0.40 15.12
N TRP A 66 8.38 -0.13 13.83
CA TRP A 66 9.44 -0.27 12.82
C TRP A 66 9.24 0.74 11.70
N PHE A 67 10.29 0.94 10.90
CA PHE A 67 10.21 1.79 9.72
C PHE A 67 10.46 0.98 8.45
N THR A 68 9.91 1.48 7.34
CA THR A 68 10.13 0.93 6.01
C THR A 68 10.52 2.06 5.06
N THR A 69 11.37 1.75 4.09
CA THR A 69 11.73 2.68 3.03
C THR A 69 10.95 2.33 1.78
N CYS A 70 10.32 3.31 1.17
CA CYS A 70 9.43 3.10 0.03
C CYS A 70 9.89 3.90 -1.17
N GLN A 71 9.75 3.31 -2.36
CA GLN A 71 10.04 3.95 -3.63
C GLN A 71 8.86 3.78 -4.57
N VAL A 72 8.34 4.89 -5.08
CA VAL A 72 7.24 4.86 -6.05
C VAL A 72 7.77 4.31 -7.38
N VAL A 73 7.10 3.28 -7.89
CA VAL A 73 7.47 2.61 -9.14
C VAL A 73 6.46 2.84 -10.25
N THR A 74 5.21 3.16 -9.92
CA THR A 74 4.17 3.49 -10.88
C THR A 74 3.37 4.68 -10.36
N ALA A 75 3.19 5.69 -11.20
CA ALA A 75 2.40 6.88 -10.89
C ALA A 75 1.68 7.32 -12.17
N ARG A 76 0.56 6.65 -12.50
CA ARG A 76 -0.29 6.98 -13.66
C ARG A 76 -1.58 7.63 -13.16
N PRO A 77 -1.71 8.97 -13.32
CA PRO A 77 -2.85 9.70 -12.77
C PRO A 77 -4.20 9.09 -13.17
N GLY A 78 -5.06 8.89 -12.19
CA GLY A 78 -6.39 8.34 -12.37
C GLY A 78 -6.44 6.83 -12.65
N GLU A 79 -5.29 6.16 -12.77
CA GLU A 79 -5.21 4.75 -13.15
C GLU A 79 -4.53 3.86 -12.13
N GLU A 80 -3.29 4.19 -11.75
CA GLU A 80 -2.51 3.32 -10.88
C GLU A 80 -1.43 4.08 -10.11
N PHE A 81 -1.28 3.72 -8.84
CA PHE A 81 -0.20 4.18 -7.99
C PHE A 81 0.40 2.98 -7.26
N ALA A 82 1.71 2.77 -7.40
CA ALA A 82 2.39 1.62 -6.80
C ALA A 82 3.75 2.01 -6.24
N PHE A 83 4.14 1.37 -5.15
CA PHE A 83 5.45 1.59 -4.54
C PHE A 83 6.03 0.29 -4.00
N ASP A 84 7.35 0.20 -4.05
CA ASP A 84 8.10 -0.90 -3.46
C ASP A 84 8.52 -0.55 -2.05
N VAL A 85 8.42 -1.53 -1.16
CA VAL A 85 8.82 -1.43 0.24
C VAL A 85 10.11 -2.21 0.44
N THR A 86 11.10 -1.57 1.07
CA THR A 86 12.36 -2.21 1.43
C THR A 86 12.64 -2.02 2.92
N THR A 87 13.42 -2.93 3.50
CA THR A 87 13.92 -2.82 4.86
C THR A 87 15.43 -3.07 4.82
N PHE A 88 16.23 -2.08 5.24
CA PHE A 88 17.69 -2.13 5.16
C PHE A 88 18.20 -2.51 3.76
N GLY A 89 17.56 -1.96 2.71
CA GLY A 89 17.92 -2.20 1.32
C GLY A 89 17.42 -3.52 0.73
N MET A 90 16.79 -4.38 1.53
CA MET A 90 16.26 -5.67 1.07
C MET A 90 14.81 -5.53 0.61
N PRO A 91 14.44 -6.09 -0.56
CA PRO A 91 13.04 -6.07 -1.02
C PRO A 91 12.12 -6.80 -0.03
N VAL A 92 10.99 -6.17 0.29
CA VAL A 92 9.97 -6.74 1.17
C VAL A 92 8.69 -7.01 0.40
N SER A 93 8.12 -5.97 -0.24
CA SER A 93 6.83 -6.10 -0.90
C SER A 93 6.59 -4.97 -1.90
N ARG A 94 5.56 -5.17 -2.73
CA ARG A 94 5.01 -4.11 -3.58
C ARG A 94 3.55 -3.91 -3.24
N TRP A 95 3.17 -2.66 -3.00
CA TRP A 95 1.80 -2.23 -2.79
C TRP A 95 1.33 -1.46 -4.01
N SER A 96 0.11 -1.74 -4.46
CA SER A 96 -0.49 -1.09 -5.62
C SER A 96 -1.90 -0.65 -5.34
N TYR A 97 -2.29 0.49 -5.88
CA TYR A 97 -3.67 0.96 -5.95
C TYR A 97 -4.04 1.11 -7.42
N ARG A 98 -5.03 0.35 -7.87
CA ARG A 98 -5.59 0.48 -9.22
C ARG A 98 -6.95 1.12 -9.13
N LEU A 99 -7.25 1.99 -10.08
CA LEU A 99 -8.45 2.81 -10.12
C LEU A 99 -9.15 2.59 -11.45
N ALA A 100 -10.43 2.25 -11.38
CA ALA A 100 -11.25 2.04 -12.56
C ALA A 100 -12.61 2.71 -12.37
N ALA A 101 -13.09 3.44 -13.37
CA ALA A 101 -14.43 4.03 -13.32
C ALA A 101 -15.49 2.94 -13.17
N ALA A 102 -16.42 3.12 -12.26
CA ALA A 102 -17.47 2.14 -11.97
C ALA A 102 -18.74 2.84 -11.47
N GLY A 103 -19.83 2.73 -12.22
CA GLY A 103 -21.15 3.17 -11.76
C GLY A 103 -21.26 4.61 -11.26
N GLY A 104 -20.57 5.55 -11.90
CA GLY A 104 -20.55 6.96 -11.46
C GLY A 104 -19.52 7.28 -10.40
N GLY A 105 -18.74 6.28 -9.96
CA GLY A 105 -17.65 6.43 -8.99
C GLY A 105 -16.39 5.72 -9.47
N THR A 106 -15.65 5.16 -8.54
CA THR A 106 -14.39 4.50 -8.81
C THR A 106 -14.29 3.21 -8.01
N GLU A 107 -13.92 2.12 -8.69
CA GLU A 107 -13.45 0.92 -8.02
C GLU A 107 -11.97 1.08 -7.70
N VAL A 108 -11.63 1.01 -6.42
CA VAL A 108 -10.25 1.07 -5.94
C VAL A 108 -9.83 -0.33 -5.51
N THR A 109 -8.78 -0.84 -6.15
CA THR A 109 -8.22 -2.16 -5.82
C THR A 109 -6.84 -1.97 -5.20
N GLU A 110 -6.70 -2.37 -3.96
CA GLU A 110 -5.42 -2.40 -3.25
C GLU A 110 -4.84 -3.80 -3.36
N SER A 111 -3.56 -3.90 -3.74
CA SER A 111 -2.87 -5.18 -3.94
C SER A 111 -1.54 -5.20 -3.20
N TRP A 112 -1.18 -6.37 -2.72
CA TRP A 112 0.10 -6.62 -2.07
C TRP A 112 0.77 -7.82 -2.73
N ARG A 113 2.08 -7.68 -3.00
CA ARG A 113 2.92 -8.76 -3.50
C ARG A 113 4.14 -8.91 -2.61
N ASP A 114 4.39 -10.11 -2.15
CA ASP A 114 5.60 -10.45 -1.41
C ASP A 114 6.79 -10.47 -2.38
N GLN A 115 7.81 -9.67 -2.11
CA GLN A 115 9.04 -9.59 -2.92
C GLN A 115 10.25 -10.11 -2.16
N ARG A 116 10.06 -10.70 -0.98
CA ARG A 116 11.16 -11.24 -0.20
C ARG A 116 11.75 -12.45 -0.93
N GLY A 117 13.08 -12.46 -1.06
CA GLY A 117 13.80 -13.60 -1.61
C GLY A 117 13.76 -14.82 -0.68
N ARG A 118 14.13 -16.01 -1.23
CA ARG A 118 14.14 -17.25 -0.44
C ARG A 118 14.97 -17.15 0.84
N GLY A 119 16.12 -16.46 0.80
CA GLY A 119 16.97 -16.26 1.97
C GLY A 119 16.30 -15.40 3.04
N ALA A 120 15.57 -14.34 2.63
CA ALA A 120 14.83 -13.49 3.55
C ALA A 120 13.65 -14.25 4.18
N HIS A 121 13.01 -15.17 3.45
CA HIS A 121 11.96 -16.03 3.99
C HIS A 121 12.49 -16.94 5.10
N VAL A 122 13.67 -17.52 4.91
CA VAL A 122 14.30 -18.38 5.92
C VAL A 122 14.65 -17.58 7.17
N LEU A 123 15.26 -16.40 7.01
CA LEU A 123 15.55 -15.49 8.13
C LEU A 123 14.27 -15.01 8.82
N GLY A 124 13.24 -14.67 8.06
CA GLY A 124 11.95 -14.28 8.60
C GLY A 124 11.30 -15.38 9.43
N ARG A 125 11.40 -16.65 9.00
CA ARG A 125 10.89 -17.80 9.75
C ARG A 125 11.62 -18.00 11.08
N VAL A 126 12.93 -17.73 11.11
CA VAL A 126 13.73 -17.87 12.33
C VAL A 126 13.41 -16.78 13.33
N PHE A 127 13.19 -15.54 12.88
CA PHE A 127 13.00 -14.38 13.76
C PHE A 127 11.53 -14.06 14.07
N THR A 128 10.59 -14.40 13.19
CA THR A 128 9.18 -14.02 13.35
C THR A 128 8.23 -15.21 13.53
N GLY A 129 8.72 -16.45 13.35
CA GLY A 129 7.94 -17.66 13.59
C GLY A 129 6.56 -17.66 12.92
N LYS A 130 5.52 -17.88 13.72
CA LYS A 130 4.12 -17.96 13.23
C LYS A 130 3.59 -16.66 12.61
N VAL A 131 4.20 -15.52 12.90
CA VAL A 131 3.75 -14.21 12.38
C VAL A 131 3.95 -14.12 10.87
N ALA A 132 5.01 -14.72 10.33
CA ALA A 132 5.28 -14.71 8.89
C ALA A 132 4.22 -15.49 8.09
N ASN A 133 3.66 -16.56 8.66
CA ASN A 133 2.66 -17.39 7.99
C ASN A 133 1.29 -16.72 7.88
N ASN A 134 1.00 -15.74 8.74
CA ASN A 134 -0.28 -15.02 8.76
C ASN A 134 -0.19 -13.62 8.15
N ARG A 135 0.93 -13.27 7.50
CA ARG A 135 1.11 -11.92 6.95
C ARG A 135 0.09 -11.61 5.85
N ALA A 136 -0.19 -12.58 4.97
CA ALA A 136 -1.17 -12.41 3.90
C ALA A 136 -2.57 -12.12 4.46
N GLU A 137 -3.00 -12.86 5.48
CA GLU A 137 -4.30 -12.65 6.12
C GLU A 137 -4.35 -11.32 6.89
N ALA A 138 -3.29 -10.97 7.61
CA ALA A 138 -3.18 -9.69 8.30
C ALA A 138 -3.22 -8.52 7.31
N ASN A 139 -2.57 -8.65 6.15
CA ASN A 139 -2.60 -7.65 5.10
C ASN A 139 -4.00 -7.52 4.49
N ARG A 140 -4.71 -8.64 4.30
CA ARG A 140 -6.08 -8.63 3.78
C ARG A 140 -7.02 -7.86 4.70
N GLU A 141 -6.96 -8.12 5.99
CA GLU A 141 -7.73 -7.38 6.99
C GLU A 141 -7.35 -5.89 7.03
N GLY A 142 -6.06 -5.61 6.97
CA GLY A 142 -5.55 -4.24 6.92
C GLY A 142 -6.04 -3.50 5.67
N MET A 143 -6.07 -4.16 4.52
CA MET A 143 -6.60 -3.60 3.27
C MET A 143 -8.09 -3.25 3.40
N ARG A 144 -8.89 -4.15 3.96
CA ARG A 144 -10.32 -3.88 4.18
C ARG A 144 -10.54 -2.67 5.06
N THR A 145 -9.77 -2.55 6.13
CA THR A 145 -9.81 -1.40 7.03
C THR A 145 -9.38 -0.13 6.32
N THR A 146 -8.27 -0.17 5.59
CA THR A 146 -7.73 0.95 4.82
C THR A 146 -8.75 1.45 3.80
N LEU A 147 -9.30 0.55 3.00
CA LEU A 147 -10.25 0.90 1.95
C LEU A 147 -11.56 1.44 2.53
N ALA A 148 -12.04 0.89 3.64
CA ALA A 148 -13.24 1.39 4.31
C ALA A 148 -13.03 2.81 4.84
N ARG A 149 -11.88 3.10 5.41
CA ARG A 149 -11.52 4.43 5.91
C ARG A 149 -11.34 5.42 4.77
N LEU A 150 -10.69 5.00 3.68
CA LEU A 150 -10.53 5.79 2.47
C LEU A 150 -11.89 6.19 1.88
N LYS A 151 -12.80 5.23 1.75
CA LYS A 151 -14.16 5.47 1.26
C LYS A 151 -14.87 6.49 2.14
N ARG A 152 -14.81 6.33 3.43
CA ARG A 152 -15.45 7.24 4.40
C ARG A 152 -14.93 8.66 4.25
N GLU A 153 -13.62 8.84 4.12
CA GLU A 153 -13.00 10.16 3.96
C GLU A 153 -13.38 10.80 2.63
N LEU A 154 -13.32 10.04 1.53
CA LEU A 154 -13.64 10.56 0.19
C LEU A 154 -15.12 10.94 0.05
N GLU A 155 -16.01 10.20 0.67
CA GLU A 155 -17.45 10.42 0.56
C GLU A 155 -18.00 11.44 1.59
N ALA A 156 -17.20 11.81 2.59
CA ALA A 156 -17.60 12.78 3.62
C ALA A 156 -17.40 14.23 3.20
N GLY A 157 -16.65 14.48 2.11
CA GLY A 157 -16.30 15.82 1.65
C GLY A 157 -17.26 16.48 0.69
#